data_61900b77ac52b63a419c81130e897a31
#
_entry.id   61900b77ac52b63a419c81130e897a31
#
_cell.length_a   1.000
_cell.length_b   1.000
_cell.length_c   1.000
_cell.angle_alpha   90.00
_cell.angle_beta   90.00
_cell.angle_gamma   90.00
#
_symmetry.space_group_name_H-M   'P 1'
#
loop_
_entity.id
_entity.type
_entity.pdbx_description
1 polymer ?
#
loop_
_entity_poly.entity_id
_entity_poly.type
_entity_poly.pdbx_seq_one_letter_code
_entity_poly.pdbx_strand_id
1 'polypeptide(L)'
;MKNAKIGFMPLYIKLYDDVGLAELRERLEPFYETMAKGFEEKGIEVVRSPFCRIESEFRDAVARFESVNVDCIVTWHAAYSPSLESAKILAETDLPIIVMDTTETYDFGPAQDSAEINLCHGIHGVMDMTNLLMRAGKPYAIAA
;
A
#
# COMPACT_ATOMS: atom_id res chain seq x y z
N MET A 1 -21.16 -18.46 4.69
CA MET A 1 -20.44 -17.79 3.58
C MET A 1 -18.96 -17.79 3.95
N LYS A 2 -18.05 -18.03 2.99
CA LYS A 2 -16.61 -17.90 3.25
C LYS A 2 -16.31 -16.42 3.51
N ASN A 3 -15.57 -16.10 4.57
CA ASN A 3 -15.10 -14.74 4.80
C ASN A 3 -14.12 -14.34 3.67
N ALA A 4 -14.17 -13.08 3.25
CA ALA A 4 -13.20 -12.57 2.30
C ALA A 4 -11.80 -12.58 2.94
N LYS A 5 -10.79 -12.85 2.13
CA LYS A 5 -9.39 -12.88 2.54
C LYS A 5 -8.59 -11.93 1.67
N ILE A 6 -7.95 -10.94 2.24
CA ILE A 6 -7.18 -9.94 1.50
C ILE A 6 -5.69 -10.02 1.80
N GLY A 7 -4.86 -9.72 0.79
CA GLY A 7 -3.46 -9.37 0.98
C GLY A 7 -3.37 -7.86 1.19
N PHE A 8 -2.93 -7.39 2.35
CA PHE A 8 -2.79 -5.97 2.64
C PHE A 8 -1.32 -5.56 2.54
N MET A 9 -1.03 -4.65 1.60
CA MET A 9 0.32 -4.29 1.16
C MET A 9 0.56 -2.79 1.32
N PRO A 10 1.39 -2.37 2.30
CA PRO A 10 1.84 -0.99 2.41
C PRO A 10 3.01 -0.72 1.46
N LEU A 11 2.90 0.32 0.63
CA LEU A 11 3.91 0.78 -0.30
C LEU A 11 4.67 1.97 0.31
N TYR A 12 6.00 1.95 0.16
CA TYR A 12 6.89 2.95 0.74
C TYR A 12 8.10 3.20 -0.17
N ILE A 13 8.88 4.22 0.10
CA ILE A 13 10.10 4.52 -0.64
C ILE A 13 11.37 4.18 0.16
N LYS A 14 12.22 3.33 -0.41
CA LYS A 14 13.49 2.96 0.22
C LYS A 14 14.41 4.15 0.50
N LEU A 15 14.35 5.19 -0.34
CA LEU A 15 15.16 6.40 -0.17
C LEU A 15 15.04 7.01 1.23
N TYR A 16 13.84 7.00 1.83
CA TYR A 16 13.66 7.58 3.16
C TYR A 16 14.44 6.82 4.24
N ASP A 17 14.47 5.49 4.16
CA ASP A 17 15.31 4.69 5.05
C ASP A 17 16.81 4.98 4.83
N ASP A 18 17.23 5.11 3.56
CA ASP A 18 18.64 5.31 3.18
C ASP A 18 19.18 6.71 3.60
N VAL A 19 18.31 7.72 3.68
CA VAL A 19 18.72 9.10 4.09
C VAL A 19 18.46 9.39 5.58
N GLY A 20 18.20 8.36 6.38
CA GLY A 20 18.06 8.51 7.83
C GLY A 20 16.65 8.90 8.29
N LEU A 21 15.63 8.71 7.47
CA LEU A 21 14.24 8.95 7.81
C LEU A 21 13.46 7.66 8.13
N ALA A 22 14.14 6.62 8.62
CA ALA A 22 13.52 5.33 8.97
C ALA A 22 12.41 5.46 10.02
N GLU A 23 12.50 6.47 10.91
CA GLU A 23 11.47 6.81 11.89
C GLU A 23 10.11 7.12 11.27
N LEU A 24 10.07 7.61 10.01
CA LEU A 24 8.80 7.85 9.31
C LEU A 24 8.02 6.55 9.12
N ARG A 25 8.69 5.47 8.73
CA ARG A 25 8.05 4.17 8.56
C ARG A 25 7.56 3.61 9.89
N GLU A 26 8.39 3.68 10.94
CA GLU A 26 8.01 3.27 12.29
C GLU A 26 6.78 4.03 12.81
N ARG A 27 6.65 5.30 12.47
CA ARG A 27 5.49 6.13 12.78
C ARG A 27 4.23 5.68 12.04
N LEU A 28 4.35 5.14 10.82
CA LEU A 28 3.23 4.67 10.00
C LEU A 28 2.75 3.25 10.36
N GLU A 29 3.59 2.44 11.02
CA GLU A 29 3.24 1.06 11.40
C GLU A 29 1.97 0.97 12.27
N PRO A 30 1.75 1.82 13.30
CA PRO A 30 0.52 1.78 14.10
C PRO A 30 -0.74 2.07 13.28
N PHE A 31 -0.66 2.96 12.29
CA PHE A 31 -1.79 3.27 11.41
C PHE A 31 -2.10 2.10 10.47
N TYR A 32 -1.05 1.46 9.92
CA TYR A 32 -1.20 0.23 9.15
C TYR A 32 -1.93 -0.87 9.93
N GLU A 33 -1.54 -1.09 11.18
CA GLU A 33 -2.20 -2.07 12.05
C GLU A 33 -3.64 -1.67 12.40
N THR A 34 -3.91 -0.38 12.57
CA THR A 34 -5.27 0.13 12.81
C THR A 34 -6.18 -0.18 11.62
N MET A 35 -5.72 0.06 10.40
CA MET A 35 -6.48 -0.25 9.19
C MET A 35 -6.71 -1.76 9.04
N ALA A 36 -5.67 -2.56 9.27
CA ALA A 36 -5.77 -4.02 9.20
C ALA A 36 -6.80 -4.57 10.20
N LYS A 37 -6.79 -4.08 11.46
CA LYS A 37 -7.80 -4.42 12.46
C LYS A 37 -9.21 -3.98 12.04
N GLY A 38 -9.35 -2.80 11.43
CA GLY A 38 -10.62 -2.33 10.91
C GLY A 38 -11.24 -3.28 9.87
N PHE A 39 -10.42 -3.92 9.03
CA PHE A 39 -10.88 -4.99 8.13
C PHE A 39 -11.27 -6.26 8.91
N GLU A 40 -10.46 -6.67 9.88
CA GLU A 40 -10.70 -7.88 10.68
C GLU A 40 -12.00 -7.76 11.50
N GLU A 41 -12.31 -6.59 12.05
CA GLU A 41 -13.56 -6.30 12.77
C GLU A 41 -14.80 -6.42 11.88
N LYS A 42 -14.62 -6.30 10.57
CA LYS A 42 -15.68 -6.53 9.57
C LYS A 42 -15.73 -7.97 9.07
N GLY A 43 -14.96 -8.88 9.68
CA GLY A 43 -14.93 -10.28 9.34
C GLY A 43 -14.08 -10.62 8.13
N ILE A 44 -13.16 -9.75 7.72
CA ILE A 44 -12.23 -9.98 6.62
C ILE A 44 -10.93 -10.59 7.20
N GLU A 45 -10.46 -11.68 6.62
CA GLU A 45 -9.14 -12.23 6.95
C GLU A 45 -8.04 -11.40 6.28
N VAL A 46 -7.09 -10.87 7.06
CA VAL A 46 -6.03 -9.99 6.54
C VAL A 46 -4.67 -10.68 6.58
N VAL A 47 -4.10 -10.90 5.41
CA VAL A 47 -2.70 -11.34 5.25
C VAL A 47 -1.84 -10.09 5.05
N ARG A 48 -1.07 -9.72 6.07
CA ARG A 48 -0.20 -8.54 6.04
C ARG A 48 1.10 -8.83 5.32
N SER A 49 1.61 -7.89 4.51
CA SER A 49 3.00 -7.86 4.10
C SER A 49 3.81 -6.88 4.95
N PRO A 50 5.14 -6.99 4.99
CA PRO A 50 5.99 -5.88 5.37
C PRO A 50 5.78 -4.67 4.45
N PHE A 51 6.30 -3.49 4.85
CA PHE A 51 6.37 -2.34 3.95
C PHE A 51 7.24 -2.68 2.73
N CYS A 52 6.65 -2.61 1.53
CA CYS A 52 7.33 -2.92 0.29
C CYS A 52 7.92 -1.65 -0.33
N ARG A 53 9.21 -1.67 -0.66
CA ARG A 53 10.02 -0.51 -1.04
C ARG A 53 10.73 -0.69 -2.38
N ILE A 54 11.05 -1.94 -2.73
CA ILE A 54 11.81 -2.33 -3.94
C ILE A 54 11.15 -3.54 -4.60
N GLU A 55 11.45 -3.74 -5.86
CA GLU A 55 10.83 -4.78 -6.71
C GLU A 55 10.81 -6.17 -6.06
N SER A 56 11.92 -6.61 -5.44
CA SER A 56 11.98 -7.93 -4.81
C SER A 56 10.99 -8.09 -3.65
N GLU A 57 10.80 -7.06 -2.82
CA GLU A 57 9.87 -7.08 -1.71
C GLU A 57 8.41 -7.16 -2.19
N PHE A 58 8.07 -6.45 -3.28
CA PHE A 58 6.76 -6.57 -3.94
C PHE A 58 6.53 -7.96 -4.48
N ARG A 59 7.53 -8.54 -5.14
CA ARG A 59 7.47 -9.90 -5.70
C ARG A 59 7.23 -10.94 -4.61
N ASP A 60 7.98 -10.86 -3.52
CA ASP A 60 7.85 -11.78 -2.39
C ASP A 60 6.47 -11.66 -1.72
N ALA A 61 5.96 -10.43 -1.56
CA ALA A 61 4.65 -10.20 -0.99
C ALA A 61 3.53 -10.77 -1.87
N VAL A 62 3.57 -10.52 -3.19
CA VAL A 62 2.57 -11.06 -4.14
C VAL A 62 2.64 -12.59 -4.16
N ALA A 63 3.82 -13.19 -4.26
CA ALA A 63 3.98 -14.64 -4.25
C ALA A 63 3.41 -15.26 -2.96
N ARG A 64 3.61 -14.61 -1.81
CA ARG A 64 2.99 -15.04 -0.55
C ARG A 64 1.46 -14.96 -0.61
N PHE A 65 0.89 -13.87 -1.11
CA PHE A 65 -0.56 -13.69 -1.21
C PHE A 65 -1.18 -14.75 -2.11
N GLU A 66 -0.56 -15.05 -3.24
CA GLU A 66 -0.98 -16.13 -4.16
C GLU A 66 -0.92 -17.50 -3.46
N SER A 67 0.18 -17.78 -2.74
CA SER A 67 0.39 -19.08 -2.07
C SER A 67 -0.66 -19.38 -0.99
N VAL A 68 -1.23 -18.35 -0.35
CA VAL A 68 -2.25 -18.47 0.68
C VAL A 68 -3.67 -18.21 0.17
N ASN A 69 -3.81 -18.02 -1.16
CA ASN A 69 -5.07 -17.83 -1.86
C ASN A 69 -5.90 -16.67 -1.30
N VAL A 70 -5.35 -15.46 -1.29
CA VAL A 70 -6.13 -14.26 -1.01
C VAL A 70 -7.12 -13.99 -2.15
N ASP A 71 -8.24 -13.35 -1.87
CA ASP A 71 -9.26 -13.03 -2.87
C ASP A 71 -8.89 -11.75 -3.66
N CYS A 72 -8.11 -10.84 -3.07
CA CYS A 72 -7.56 -9.64 -3.73
C CYS A 72 -6.37 -9.07 -2.96
N ILE A 73 -5.64 -8.16 -3.61
CA ILE A 73 -4.60 -7.35 -2.97
C ILE A 73 -5.17 -5.94 -2.74
N VAL A 74 -5.09 -5.47 -1.49
CA VAL A 74 -5.35 -4.07 -1.12
C VAL A 74 -4.01 -3.40 -0.93
N THR A 75 -3.70 -2.42 -1.78
CA THR A 75 -2.47 -1.61 -1.66
C THR A 75 -2.75 -0.33 -0.89
N TRP A 76 -1.82 0.11 -0.07
CA TRP A 76 -1.86 1.40 0.62
C TRP A 76 -0.54 2.13 0.42
N HIS A 77 -0.57 3.32 -0.19
CA HIS A 77 0.59 4.18 -0.29
C HIS A 77 0.79 4.90 1.06
N ALA A 78 1.63 4.31 1.91
CA ALA A 78 1.94 4.83 3.24
C ALA A 78 2.66 6.18 3.19
N ALA A 79 3.44 6.38 2.12
CA ALA A 79 4.06 7.63 1.69
C ALA A 79 4.19 7.57 0.17
N TYR A 80 4.95 8.47 -0.46
CA TYR A 80 5.32 8.28 -1.86
C TYR A 80 6.00 6.92 -2.03
N SER A 81 5.68 6.23 -3.10
CA SER A 81 6.34 4.98 -3.51
C SER A 81 6.56 5.00 -5.02
N PRO A 82 7.79 4.76 -5.50
CA PRO A 82 8.08 4.75 -6.94
C PRO A 82 7.31 3.61 -7.61
N SER A 83 6.41 3.95 -8.52
CA SER A 83 5.52 2.97 -9.18
C SER A 83 6.25 1.97 -10.05
N LEU A 84 7.47 2.29 -10.51
CA LEU A 84 8.30 1.36 -11.29
C LEU A 84 8.73 0.13 -10.48
N GLU A 85 8.78 0.23 -9.15
CA GLU A 85 9.10 -0.89 -8.27
C GLU A 85 7.94 -1.89 -8.13
N SER A 86 6.69 -1.42 -8.23
CA SER A 86 5.50 -2.19 -7.90
C SER A 86 4.60 -2.53 -9.09
N ALA A 87 4.41 -1.59 -10.02
CA ALA A 87 3.34 -1.65 -11.00
C ALA A 87 3.44 -2.87 -11.93
N LYS A 88 4.64 -3.25 -12.36
CA LYS A 88 4.85 -4.43 -13.21
C LYS A 88 4.38 -5.71 -12.50
N ILE A 89 4.79 -5.89 -11.24
CA ILE A 89 4.47 -7.08 -10.45
C ILE A 89 2.97 -7.15 -10.19
N LEU A 90 2.36 -6.01 -9.83
CA LEU A 90 0.91 -5.91 -9.61
C LEU A 90 0.11 -6.10 -10.91
N ALA A 91 0.67 -5.77 -12.07
CA ALA A 91 0.04 -6.02 -13.36
C ALA A 91 0.13 -7.50 -13.77
N GLU A 92 1.20 -8.21 -13.41
CA GLU A 92 1.46 -9.60 -13.78
C GLU A 92 0.65 -10.62 -12.97
N THR A 93 0.24 -10.32 -11.73
CA THR A 93 -0.57 -11.24 -10.91
C THR A 93 -2.00 -11.32 -11.42
N ASP A 94 -2.64 -12.48 -11.27
CA ASP A 94 -4.07 -12.67 -11.58
C ASP A 94 -5.00 -12.12 -10.47
N LEU A 95 -4.45 -11.78 -9.30
CA LEU A 95 -5.24 -11.26 -8.19
C LEU A 95 -5.83 -9.88 -8.52
N PRO A 96 -7.11 -9.62 -8.20
CA PRO A 96 -7.70 -8.29 -8.27
C PRO A 96 -6.96 -7.29 -7.38
N ILE A 97 -6.84 -6.04 -7.84
CA ILE A 97 -6.15 -4.96 -7.13
C ILE A 97 -7.16 -3.92 -6.66
N ILE A 98 -7.12 -3.58 -5.39
CA ILE A 98 -7.82 -2.44 -4.80
C ILE A 98 -6.76 -1.47 -4.29
N VAL A 99 -6.72 -0.28 -4.85
CA VAL A 99 -5.81 0.79 -4.43
C VAL A 99 -6.52 1.61 -3.37
N MET A 100 -6.04 1.53 -2.13
CA MET A 100 -6.56 2.33 -1.04
C MET A 100 -5.72 3.60 -0.90
N ASP A 101 -6.40 4.75 -1.03
CA ASP A 101 -5.81 6.07 -0.88
C ASP A 101 -6.34 6.73 0.39
N THR A 102 -5.57 6.66 1.45
CA THR A 102 -5.93 7.25 2.74
C THR A 102 -4.69 7.66 3.52
N THR A 103 -4.85 8.64 4.39
CA THR A 103 -3.82 9.17 5.28
C THR A 103 -4.28 9.16 6.73
N GLU A 104 -3.35 9.23 7.67
CA GLU A 104 -3.66 9.29 9.10
C GLU A 104 -4.37 10.60 9.49
N THR A 105 -4.15 11.68 8.72
CA THR A 105 -4.69 13.01 9.01
C THR A 105 -5.78 13.39 8.02
N TYR A 106 -6.81 14.13 8.51
CA TYR A 106 -7.91 14.63 7.69
C TYR A 106 -7.54 15.86 6.86
N ASP A 107 -6.60 16.65 7.35
CA ASP A 107 -6.18 17.90 6.71
C ASP A 107 -4.69 18.13 6.90
N PHE A 108 -4.15 19.04 6.10
CA PHE A 108 -2.79 19.54 6.23
C PHE A 108 -2.85 21.07 6.31
N GLY A 109 -2.75 21.59 7.53
CA GLY A 109 -2.92 23.00 7.84
C GLY A 109 -1.64 23.71 8.27
N PRO A 110 -1.68 25.04 8.45
CA PRO A 110 -0.50 25.84 8.78
C PRO A 110 0.11 25.56 10.15
N ALA A 111 -0.59 24.80 11.01
CA ALA A 111 -0.08 24.41 12.33
C ALA A 111 0.73 23.11 12.31
N GLN A 112 0.72 22.37 11.19
CA GLN A 112 1.47 21.13 11.05
C GLN A 112 2.93 21.39 10.68
N ASP A 113 3.83 20.51 11.14
CA ASP A 113 5.21 20.52 10.72
C ASP A 113 5.31 20.24 9.22
N SER A 114 6.15 21.00 8.51
CA SER A 114 6.33 20.81 7.07
C SER A 114 6.84 19.42 6.69
N ALA A 115 7.57 18.75 7.57
CA ALA A 115 8.03 17.38 7.34
C ALA A 115 6.88 16.34 7.29
N GLU A 116 5.73 16.66 7.88
CA GLU A 116 4.55 15.77 7.86
C GLU A 116 3.95 15.61 6.46
N ILE A 117 4.29 16.46 5.51
CA ILE A 117 3.91 16.27 4.10
C ILE A 117 4.35 14.90 3.58
N ASN A 118 5.48 14.38 4.06
CA ASN A 118 5.99 13.07 3.66
C ASN A 118 5.05 11.91 4.04
N LEU A 119 4.19 12.11 5.04
CA LEU A 119 3.19 11.15 5.48
C LEU A 119 1.84 11.33 4.77
N CYS A 120 1.65 12.43 4.05
CA CYS A 120 0.37 12.83 3.45
C CYS A 120 0.38 12.82 1.92
N HIS A 121 1.49 12.47 1.26
CA HIS A 121 1.54 12.54 -0.21
C HIS A 121 1.64 11.19 -0.94
N GLY A 122 1.07 10.16 -0.35
CA GLY A 122 0.89 8.86 -1.01
C GLY A 122 0.10 8.95 -2.31
N ILE A 123 -0.80 9.93 -2.42
CA ILE A 123 -1.62 10.17 -3.62
C ILE A 123 -0.79 10.28 -4.91
N HIS A 124 0.41 10.84 -4.87
CA HIS A 124 1.26 10.92 -6.05
C HIS A 124 1.70 9.54 -6.54
N GLY A 125 2.01 8.63 -5.62
CA GLY A 125 2.29 7.23 -5.95
C GLY A 125 1.04 6.49 -6.44
N VAL A 126 -0.13 6.79 -5.87
CA VAL A 126 -1.42 6.25 -6.34
C VAL A 126 -1.67 6.63 -7.80
N MET A 127 -1.50 7.91 -8.15
CA MET A 127 -1.70 8.39 -9.52
C MET A 127 -0.74 7.71 -10.50
N ASP A 128 0.54 7.62 -10.15
CA ASP A 128 1.56 6.99 -10.99
C ASP A 128 1.27 5.49 -11.19
N MET A 129 1.02 4.77 -10.11
CA MET A 129 0.76 3.34 -10.16
C MET A 129 -0.50 3.01 -10.94
N THR A 130 -1.60 3.72 -10.70
CA THR A 130 -2.86 3.48 -11.40
C THR A 130 -2.75 3.79 -12.90
N ASN A 131 -1.97 4.81 -13.29
CA ASN A 131 -1.66 5.07 -14.69
C ASN A 131 -0.90 3.90 -15.33
N LEU A 132 0.10 3.34 -14.64
CA LEU A 132 0.87 2.21 -15.16
C LEU A 132 0.04 0.92 -15.23
N LEU A 133 -0.80 0.64 -14.22
CA LEU A 133 -1.73 -0.49 -14.24
C LEU A 133 -2.72 -0.37 -15.41
N MET A 134 -3.30 0.81 -15.60
CA MET A 134 -4.21 1.08 -16.73
C MET A 134 -3.51 0.84 -18.07
N ARG A 135 -2.29 1.33 -18.26
CA ARG A 135 -1.51 1.14 -19.49
C ARG A 135 -1.12 -0.33 -19.71
N ALA A 136 -0.96 -1.10 -18.66
CA ALA A 136 -0.73 -2.54 -18.72
C ALA A 136 -2.02 -3.35 -18.95
N GLY A 137 -3.18 -2.71 -18.97
CA GLY A 137 -4.48 -3.38 -19.10
C GLY A 137 -4.92 -4.11 -17.85
N LYS A 138 -4.30 -3.84 -16.70
CA LYS A 138 -4.65 -4.44 -15.41
C LYS A 138 -5.85 -3.72 -14.78
N PRO A 139 -6.99 -4.42 -14.60
CA PRO A 139 -8.13 -3.84 -13.88
C PRO A 139 -7.80 -3.57 -12.41
N TYR A 140 -8.26 -2.45 -11.88
CA TYR A 140 -8.17 -2.11 -10.47
C TYR A 140 -9.40 -1.31 -10.02
N ALA A 141 -9.63 -1.27 -8.71
CA ALA A 141 -10.57 -0.34 -8.07
C ALA A 141 -9.82 0.63 -7.15
N ILE A 142 -10.38 1.80 -6.91
CA ILE A 142 -9.85 2.77 -5.94
C ILE A 142 -10.85 2.89 -4.79
N ALA A 143 -10.33 2.87 -3.56
CA ALA A 143 -11.04 3.18 -2.33
C ALA A 143 -10.33 4.35 -1.65
N ALA A 144 -11.03 5.49 -1.45
CA ALA A 144 -10.56 6.70 -0.79
C ALA A 144 -11.45 7.03 0.40
#